data_9c8b62d3dfd8b5aad9d2dd0606e8d0af
#
_entry.id   9c8b62d3dfd8b5aad9d2dd0606e8d0af
#
_cell.length_a   1.000
_cell.length_b   1.000
_cell.length_c   1.000
_cell.angle_alpha   90.00
_cell.angle_beta   90.00
_cell.angle_gamma   90.00
#
_symmetry.space_group_name_H-M   'P 1'
#
loop_
_entity.id
_entity.type
_entity.pdbx_description
1 polymer ?
#
loop_
_entity_poly.entity_id
_entity_poly.type
_entity_poly.pdbx_seq_one_letter_code
_entity_poly.pdbx_strand_id
1 'polypeptide(L)'
;MKYYLILLIFVFSCSSKKDILFVQDIDKTELSNVTYSEIVIKNDDILRIIISSPTPELSTNFNSFFDYNSPSIDSYQINGYQVNSRGEINIPSVGLIKVAGLTVVQVVDMLRDTIVKSGQLLDPSIDVKIVNAYFTILGEVNSP
;
A
#
# COMPACT_ATOMS: atom_id res chain seq x y z
N MET A 1 42.53 6.21 51.48
CA MET A 1 42.86 5.88 50.08
C MET A 1 41.89 4.92 49.42
N LYS A 2 41.32 3.93 50.11
CA LYS A 2 40.40 2.93 49.52
C LYS A 2 39.09 3.52 48.96
N TYR A 3 38.56 4.57 49.54
CA TYR A 3 37.31 5.21 49.10
C TYR A 3 37.48 6.19 47.94
N TYR A 4 38.68 6.74 47.73
CA TYR A 4 38.97 7.58 46.57
C TYR A 4 39.01 6.78 45.27
N LEU A 5 39.38 5.51 45.31
CA LEU A 5 39.35 4.62 44.14
C LEU A 5 37.93 4.33 43.65
N ILE A 6 36.97 4.19 44.58
CA ILE A 6 35.57 3.99 44.23
C ILE A 6 34.95 5.24 43.60
N LEU A 7 35.28 6.42 44.12
CA LEU A 7 34.83 7.70 43.57
C LEU A 7 35.33 7.93 42.13
N LEU A 8 36.56 7.48 41.85
CA LEU A 8 37.16 7.64 40.50
C LEU A 8 36.42 6.82 39.42
N ILE A 9 35.85 5.66 39.78
CA ILE A 9 35.12 4.78 38.85
C ILE A 9 33.81 5.42 38.40
N PHE A 10 33.16 6.25 39.25
CA PHE A 10 31.90 6.93 38.91
C PHE A 10 32.04 8.06 37.87
N VAL A 11 33.24 8.58 37.65
CA VAL A 11 33.47 9.74 36.74
C VAL A 11 33.62 9.28 35.26
N PHE A 12 33.89 8.00 35.00
CA PHE A 12 34.10 7.47 33.66
C PHE A 12 32.85 6.94 32.97
N SER A 13 31.65 7.05 33.57
CA SER A 13 30.38 6.62 32.95
C SER A 13 29.80 7.73 32.04
N CYS A 14 30.57 8.17 31.05
CA CYS A 14 30.09 9.09 30.04
C CYS A 14 29.84 8.28 28.76
N SER A 15 28.61 7.78 28.59
CA SER A 15 28.17 7.18 27.33
C SER A 15 28.03 8.29 26.27
N SER A 16 28.66 8.10 25.11
CA SER A 16 28.55 9.05 24.01
C SER A 16 27.13 9.03 23.43
N LYS A 17 26.52 10.21 23.26
CA LYS A 17 25.19 10.36 22.60
C LYS A 17 25.13 9.75 21.19
N LYS A 18 26.29 9.52 20.56
CA LYS A 18 26.37 8.96 19.21
C LYS A 18 25.81 7.54 19.10
N ASP A 19 25.85 6.77 20.19
CA ASP A 19 25.41 5.36 20.17
C ASP A 19 23.90 5.19 20.42
N ILE A 20 23.17 6.30 20.66
CA ILE A 20 21.74 6.28 21.04
C ILE A 20 20.85 6.78 19.92
N LEU A 21 21.38 7.45 18.90
CA LEU A 21 20.60 7.99 17.81
C LEU A 21 20.36 6.95 16.73
N PHE A 22 19.11 6.69 16.39
CA PHE A 22 18.71 5.74 15.34
C PHE A 22 19.17 6.13 13.94
N VAL A 23 19.37 7.44 13.72
CA VAL A 23 19.82 7.96 12.42
C VAL A 23 21.09 8.79 12.67
N GLN A 24 22.22 8.23 12.30
CA GLN A 24 23.52 8.88 12.38
C GLN A 24 24.02 9.16 10.95
N ASP A 25 24.81 10.23 10.79
CA ASP A 25 25.46 10.59 9.54
C ASP A 25 24.54 10.99 8.36
N ILE A 26 23.38 11.60 8.64
CA ILE A 26 22.51 12.17 7.59
C ILE A 26 23.29 13.17 6.71
N ASP A 27 24.19 13.95 7.32
CA ASP A 27 25.00 14.96 6.60
C ASP A 27 26.04 14.34 5.64
N LYS A 28 26.31 13.03 5.78
CA LYS A 28 27.25 12.29 4.92
C LYS A 28 26.54 11.42 3.90
N THR A 29 25.22 11.29 4.01
CA THR A 29 24.45 10.53 3.03
C THR A 29 24.28 11.41 1.80
N GLU A 30 25.07 11.16 0.76
CA GLU A 30 24.78 11.71 -0.55
C GLU A 30 23.32 11.35 -0.86
N LEU A 31 22.52 12.36 -1.22
CA LEU A 31 21.17 12.14 -1.74
C LEU A 31 21.31 11.25 -2.97
N SER A 32 21.31 9.95 -2.76
CA SER A 32 21.24 9.00 -3.86
C SER A 32 19.99 9.37 -4.64
N ASN A 33 20.13 9.55 -5.94
CA ASN A 33 19.00 9.78 -6.83
C ASN A 33 17.93 8.74 -6.52
N VAL A 34 16.86 9.16 -5.86
CA VAL A 34 15.72 8.29 -5.57
C VAL A 34 15.10 7.95 -6.91
N THR A 35 15.45 6.79 -7.44
CA THR A 35 14.83 6.28 -8.63
C THR A 35 13.40 5.91 -8.25
N TYR A 36 12.44 6.66 -8.77
CA TYR A 36 11.02 6.32 -8.62
C TYR A 36 10.80 4.93 -9.26
N SER A 37 10.44 3.95 -8.45
CA SER A 37 9.98 2.66 -8.93
C SER A 37 8.47 2.61 -8.76
N GLU A 38 7.76 2.23 -9.84
CA GLU A 38 6.33 2.03 -9.76
C GLU A 38 6.01 0.90 -8.76
N ILE A 39 4.97 1.12 -7.96
CA ILE A 39 4.50 0.11 -7.01
C ILE A 39 3.83 -1.01 -7.80
N VAL A 40 4.34 -2.23 -7.64
CA VAL A 40 3.73 -3.44 -8.22
C VAL A 40 2.88 -4.14 -7.16
N ILE A 41 1.76 -4.69 -7.61
CA ILE A 41 0.80 -5.44 -6.80
C ILE A 41 1.44 -6.76 -6.37
N LYS A 42 1.25 -7.14 -5.11
CA LYS A 42 1.77 -8.37 -4.50
C LYS A 42 0.63 -9.27 -4.03
N ASN A 43 0.98 -10.51 -3.70
CA ASN A 43 0.06 -11.40 -2.98
C ASN A 43 -0.33 -10.75 -1.65
N ASP A 44 -1.54 -11.00 -1.20
CA ASP A 44 -2.16 -10.44 0.01
C ASP A 44 -2.47 -8.94 -0.05
N ASP A 45 -2.13 -8.23 -1.14
CA ASP A 45 -2.65 -6.88 -1.34
C ASP A 45 -4.17 -6.90 -1.48
N ILE A 46 -4.79 -5.83 -0.99
CA ILE A 46 -6.24 -5.62 -1.12
C ILE A 46 -6.45 -4.48 -2.12
N LEU A 47 -7.14 -4.79 -3.21
CA LEU A 47 -7.43 -3.84 -4.28
C LEU A 47 -8.85 -3.33 -4.18
N ARG A 48 -9.04 -2.03 -4.09
CA ARG A 48 -10.32 -1.39 -4.36
C ARG A 48 -10.42 -1.15 -5.85
N ILE A 49 -11.41 -1.76 -6.48
CA ILE A 49 -11.68 -1.62 -7.92
C ILE A 49 -13.09 -1.10 -8.09
N ILE A 50 -13.25 0.06 -8.71
CA ILE A 50 -14.54 0.65 -9.06
C ILE A 50 -14.63 0.76 -10.57
N ILE A 51 -15.68 0.18 -11.13
CA ILE A 51 -15.98 0.20 -12.55
C ILE A 51 -17.21 1.05 -12.75
N SER A 52 -17.09 2.11 -13.54
CA SER A 52 -18.18 3.03 -13.85
C SER A 52 -18.46 3.05 -15.36
N SER A 53 -19.69 3.34 -15.72
CA SER A 53 -20.12 3.46 -17.12
C SER A 53 -20.97 4.72 -17.27
N PRO A 54 -21.06 5.34 -18.47
CA PRO A 54 -22.00 6.40 -18.75
C PRO A 54 -23.47 6.01 -18.45
N THR A 55 -23.79 4.71 -18.49
CA THR A 55 -25.06 4.13 -18.05
C THR A 55 -24.83 3.39 -16.72
N PRO A 56 -25.14 4.01 -15.55
CA PRO A 56 -24.80 3.46 -14.25
C PRO A 56 -25.35 2.05 -13.98
N GLU A 57 -26.54 1.74 -14.51
CA GLU A 57 -27.21 0.46 -14.33
C GLU A 57 -26.37 -0.70 -14.85
N LEU A 58 -25.60 -0.48 -15.93
CA LEU A 58 -24.76 -1.52 -16.53
C LEU A 58 -23.51 -1.83 -15.68
N SER A 59 -23.06 -0.87 -14.88
CA SER A 59 -21.88 -1.04 -14.02
C SER A 59 -22.17 -1.64 -12.65
N THR A 60 -23.44 -1.69 -12.23
CA THR A 60 -23.86 -2.18 -10.90
C THR A 60 -23.38 -3.61 -10.63
N ASN A 61 -23.44 -4.48 -11.63
CA ASN A 61 -23.04 -5.89 -11.48
C ASN A 61 -21.54 -6.08 -11.21
N PHE A 62 -20.71 -5.11 -11.57
CA PHE A 62 -19.27 -5.16 -11.32
C PHE A 62 -18.89 -4.67 -9.92
N ASN A 63 -19.76 -3.83 -9.31
CA ASN A 63 -19.49 -3.16 -8.04
C ASN A 63 -20.35 -3.73 -6.89
N SER A 64 -20.87 -4.93 -7.02
CA SER A 64 -21.85 -5.51 -6.07
C SER A 64 -21.35 -5.66 -4.63
N PHE A 65 -20.04 -5.53 -4.38
CA PHE A 65 -19.46 -5.61 -3.03
C PHE A 65 -19.23 -4.24 -2.38
N PHE A 66 -19.46 -3.12 -3.10
CA PHE A 66 -19.20 -1.80 -2.52
C PHE A 66 -20.47 -1.22 -1.88
N ASP A 67 -20.43 -1.04 -0.56
CA ASP A 67 -21.42 -0.24 0.15
C ASP A 67 -21.00 1.23 0.11
N TYR A 68 -21.62 2.00 -0.77
CA TYR A 68 -21.38 3.44 -0.90
C TYR A 68 -21.83 4.25 0.32
N ASN A 69 -22.61 3.65 1.23
CA ASN A 69 -23.14 4.31 2.42
C ASN A 69 -22.19 4.28 3.62
N SER A 70 -21.10 3.53 3.54
CA SER A 70 -20.11 3.42 4.63
C SER A 70 -18.67 3.69 4.14
N PRO A 71 -18.28 4.95 3.92
CA PRO A 71 -16.96 5.30 3.37
C PRO A 71 -15.88 5.33 4.45
N SER A 72 -15.73 4.28 5.24
CA SER A 72 -14.62 4.15 6.19
C SER A 72 -13.46 3.36 5.58
N ILE A 73 -12.22 3.61 6.07
CA ILE A 73 -11.04 2.85 5.63
C ILE A 73 -11.24 1.36 5.92
N ASP A 74 -11.86 1.03 7.03
CA ASP A 74 -12.16 -0.35 7.42
C ASP A 74 -13.12 -1.03 6.46
N SER A 75 -14.12 -0.29 5.91
CA SER A 75 -15.04 -0.83 4.92
C SER A 75 -14.37 -1.15 3.60
N TYR A 76 -13.32 -0.40 3.20
CA TYR A 76 -12.55 -0.71 2.00
C TYR A 76 -11.68 -1.96 2.16
N GLN A 77 -11.18 -2.24 3.36
CA GLN A 77 -10.46 -3.48 3.65
C GLN A 77 -11.38 -4.70 3.66
N ILE A 78 -12.63 -4.52 4.08
CA ILE A 78 -13.63 -5.59 4.12
C ILE A 78 -14.21 -5.86 2.72
N ASN A 79 -14.39 -4.82 1.89
CA ASN A 79 -15.05 -4.89 0.59
C ASN A 79 -14.08 -4.85 -0.60
N GLY A 80 -12.76 -4.93 -0.37
CA GLY A 80 -11.76 -4.99 -1.43
C GLY A 80 -11.56 -6.39 -2.00
N TYR A 81 -10.92 -6.48 -3.15
CA TYR A 81 -10.51 -7.74 -3.77
C TYR A 81 -9.12 -8.12 -3.24
N GLN A 82 -9.04 -9.16 -2.40
CA GLN A 82 -7.77 -9.69 -1.93
C GLN A 82 -7.07 -10.48 -3.03
N VAL A 83 -5.79 -10.18 -3.24
CA VAL A 83 -4.93 -10.95 -4.15
C VAL A 83 -4.55 -12.26 -3.48
N ASN A 84 -4.94 -13.37 -4.06
CA ASN A 84 -4.69 -14.70 -3.51
C ASN A 84 -3.23 -15.13 -3.66
N SER A 85 -2.87 -16.32 -3.12
CA SER A 85 -1.51 -16.89 -3.19
C SER A 85 -1.02 -17.16 -4.61
N ARG A 86 -1.91 -17.29 -5.60
CA ARG A 86 -1.59 -17.42 -7.02
C ARG A 86 -1.41 -16.08 -7.71
N GLY A 87 -1.63 -14.97 -6.99
CA GLY A 87 -1.55 -13.61 -7.52
C GLY A 87 -2.77 -13.20 -8.33
N GLU A 88 -3.94 -13.78 -8.04
CA GLU A 88 -5.19 -13.57 -8.77
C GLU A 88 -6.24 -12.91 -7.86
N ILE A 89 -7.14 -12.14 -8.48
CA ILE A 89 -8.38 -11.65 -7.87
C ILE A 89 -9.58 -12.21 -8.63
N ASN A 90 -10.73 -12.29 -7.95
CA ASN A 90 -11.98 -12.71 -8.58
C ASN A 90 -12.96 -11.53 -8.62
N ILE A 91 -13.22 -11.01 -9.81
CA ILE A 91 -14.15 -9.90 -10.01
C ILE A 91 -15.47 -10.43 -10.55
N PRO A 92 -16.64 -10.07 -9.96
CA PRO A 92 -17.95 -10.43 -10.50
C PRO A 92 -18.06 -10.06 -11.98
N SER A 93 -18.73 -10.90 -12.74
CA SER A 93 -18.93 -10.74 -14.19
C SER A 93 -17.66 -10.76 -15.07
N VAL A 94 -16.45 -10.71 -14.48
CA VAL A 94 -15.17 -10.79 -15.21
C VAL A 94 -14.47 -12.12 -14.95
N GLY A 95 -14.52 -12.63 -13.70
CA GLY A 95 -13.89 -13.86 -13.28
C GLY A 95 -12.50 -13.66 -12.66
N LEU A 96 -11.68 -14.72 -12.72
CA LEU A 96 -10.33 -14.75 -12.17
C LEU A 96 -9.33 -14.02 -13.08
N ILE A 97 -8.60 -13.08 -12.52
CA ILE A 97 -7.61 -12.26 -13.21
C ILE A 97 -6.30 -12.26 -12.45
N LYS A 98 -5.19 -12.49 -13.15
CA LYS A 98 -3.83 -12.39 -12.61
C LYS A 98 -3.41 -10.94 -12.52
N VAL A 99 -3.09 -10.46 -11.30
CA VAL A 99 -2.71 -9.05 -11.05
C VAL A 99 -1.36 -8.92 -10.36
N ALA A 100 -0.88 -9.93 -9.66
CA ALA A 100 0.42 -9.85 -8.98
C ALA A 100 1.56 -9.66 -9.99
N GLY A 101 2.48 -8.73 -9.66
CA GLY A 101 3.58 -8.31 -10.51
C GLY A 101 3.23 -7.22 -11.51
N LEU A 102 1.96 -6.83 -11.62
CA LEU A 102 1.51 -5.72 -12.46
C LEU A 102 1.45 -4.42 -11.64
N THR A 103 1.60 -3.27 -12.32
CA THR A 103 1.30 -1.97 -11.74
C THR A 103 -0.20 -1.71 -11.76
N VAL A 104 -0.66 -0.74 -10.98
CA VAL A 104 -2.07 -0.31 -10.97
C VAL A 104 -2.53 0.08 -12.38
N VAL A 105 -1.68 0.79 -13.14
CA VAL A 105 -1.99 1.22 -14.51
C VAL A 105 -2.18 0.03 -15.44
N GLN A 106 -1.28 -0.95 -15.37
CA GLN A 106 -1.39 -2.17 -16.18
C GLN A 106 -2.66 -2.98 -15.86
N VAL A 107 -3.07 -3.01 -14.60
CA VAL A 107 -4.34 -3.66 -14.21
C VAL A 107 -5.54 -2.92 -14.76
N VAL A 108 -5.54 -1.58 -14.71
CA VAL A 108 -6.62 -0.76 -15.30
C VAL A 108 -6.77 -1.05 -16.80
N ASP A 109 -5.65 -1.06 -17.54
CA ASP A 109 -5.67 -1.31 -18.99
C ASP A 109 -6.14 -2.72 -19.32
N MET A 110 -5.64 -3.72 -18.59
CA MET A 110 -6.04 -5.11 -18.78
C MET A 110 -7.53 -5.33 -18.47
N LEU A 111 -8.06 -4.72 -17.39
CA LEU A 111 -9.48 -4.79 -17.05
C LEU A 111 -10.34 -4.13 -18.11
N ARG A 112 -9.96 -2.92 -18.56
CA ARG A 112 -10.67 -2.21 -19.63
C ARG A 112 -10.77 -3.07 -20.88
N ASP A 113 -9.65 -3.62 -21.32
CA ASP A 113 -9.57 -4.48 -22.49
C ASP A 113 -10.47 -5.72 -22.34
N THR A 114 -10.44 -6.36 -21.18
CA THR A 114 -11.25 -7.55 -20.91
C THR A 114 -12.74 -7.25 -20.96
N ILE A 115 -13.16 -6.16 -20.30
CA ILE A 115 -14.58 -5.77 -20.21
C ILE A 115 -15.11 -5.33 -21.59
N VAL A 116 -14.34 -4.54 -22.33
CA VAL A 116 -14.73 -4.09 -23.68
C VAL A 116 -14.82 -5.27 -24.65
N LYS A 117 -13.83 -6.20 -24.61
CA LYS A 117 -13.83 -7.40 -25.48
C LYS A 117 -14.98 -8.36 -25.16
N SER A 118 -15.43 -8.40 -23.90
CA SER A 118 -16.60 -9.20 -23.51
C SER A 118 -17.93 -8.60 -23.99
N GLY A 119 -17.93 -7.35 -24.47
CA GLY A 119 -19.12 -6.64 -24.91
C GLY A 119 -20.04 -6.17 -23.78
N GLN A 120 -19.62 -6.29 -22.52
CA GLN A 120 -20.44 -5.92 -21.37
C GLN A 120 -20.54 -4.41 -21.17
N LEU A 121 -19.45 -3.68 -21.40
CA LEU A 121 -19.40 -2.21 -21.39
C LEU A 121 -18.57 -1.72 -22.58
N LEU A 122 -19.04 -0.65 -23.23
CA LEU A 122 -18.34 -0.07 -24.40
C LEU A 122 -17.22 0.88 -23.99
N ASP A 123 -17.45 1.66 -22.92
CA ASP A 123 -16.49 2.66 -22.42
C ASP A 123 -16.47 2.67 -20.88
N PRO A 124 -15.83 1.68 -20.25
CA PRO A 124 -15.73 1.63 -18.80
C PRO A 124 -14.67 2.61 -18.29
N SER A 125 -15.01 3.38 -17.25
CA SER A 125 -14.06 4.09 -16.39
C SER A 125 -13.69 3.19 -15.22
N ILE A 126 -12.39 2.93 -15.01
CA ILE A 126 -11.91 1.99 -14.00
C ILE A 126 -10.95 2.72 -13.06
N ASP A 127 -11.26 2.71 -11.76
CA ASP A 127 -10.41 3.19 -10.68
C ASP A 127 -9.89 2.00 -9.87
N VAL A 128 -8.56 1.87 -9.74
CA VAL A 128 -7.90 0.80 -8.98
C VAL A 128 -6.97 1.43 -7.96
N LYS A 129 -7.10 1.02 -6.69
CA LYS A 129 -6.22 1.47 -5.59
C LYS A 129 -5.85 0.29 -4.70
N ILE A 130 -4.60 0.26 -4.24
CA ILE A 130 -4.16 -0.64 -3.17
C ILE A 130 -4.54 0.00 -1.84
N VAL A 131 -5.38 -0.66 -1.04
CA VAL A 131 -5.95 -0.06 0.18
C VAL A 131 -5.26 -0.49 1.47
N ASN A 132 -4.46 -1.55 1.45
CA ASN A 132 -3.65 -2.00 2.58
C ASN A 132 -2.17 -1.58 2.47
N ALA A 133 -1.83 -0.68 1.55
CA ALA A 133 -0.51 -0.06 1.53
C ALA A 133 -0.39 0.95 2.67
N TYR A 134 0.53 0.71 3.59
CA TYR A 134 0.85 1.62 4.70
C TYR A 134 2.36 1.76 4.86
N PHE A 135 2.77 2.85 5.46
CA PHE A 135 4.16 3.11 5.81
C PHE A 135 4.25 3.39 7.32
N THR A 136 5.35 3.00 7.92
CA THR A 136 5.63 3.25 9.33
C THR A 136 6.63 4.39 9.46
N ILE A 137 6.27 5.41 10.23
CA ILE A 137 7.18 6.50 10.60
C ILE A 137 7.75 6.16 11.98
N LEU A 138 9.08 6.07 12.05
CA LEU A 138 9.81 5.87 13.31
C LEU A 138 10.48 7.18 13.70
N GLY A 139 10.31 7.60 14.96
CA GLY A 139 10.90 8.82 15.49
C GLY A 139 9.94 9.62 16.37
N GLU A 140 10.34 10.85 16.71
CA GLU A 140 9.53 11.76 17.47
C GLU A 140 8.50 12.42 16.54
N VAL A 141 7.27 11.92 16.57
CA VAL A 141 6.14 12.43 15.78
C VAL A 141 5.01 12.83 16.73
N ASN A 142 4.32 13.94 16.45
CA ASN A 142 3.22 14.44 17.30
C ASN A 142 1.99 13.54 17.31
N SER A 143 1.84 12.67 16.31
CA SER A 143 0.78 11.65 16.20
C SER A 143 1.32 10.50 15.36
N PRO A 144 1.64 9.36 15.97
CA PRO A 144 2.07 8.16 15.23
C PRO A 144 0.89 7.47 14.53
#